data_9ba1dcf354ecb45593168d1753510d45
#
_entry.id   9ba1dcf354ecb45593168d1753510d45
#
_cell.length_a   1.000
_cell.length_b   1.000
_cell.length_c   1.000
_cell.angle_alpha   90.00
_cell.angle_beta   90.00
_cell.angle_gamma   90.00
#
_symmetry.space_group_name_H-M   'P 1'
#
loop_
_entity.id
_entity.type
_entity.pdbx_description
1 polymer ?
#
loop_
_entity_poly.entity_id
_entity_poly.type
_entity_poly.pdbx_seq_one_letter_code
_entity_poly.pdbx_strand_id
1 'polypeptide(L)'
;MYKQIGFKELHREEIEGTDQVREVLLKIGDSPNLIQLLEPLSADSPVQKQIDRNNGRGGLAHVGLRVKNAQAAFDFLKAEGFQIIDKAPRPGSRGTTVFFLHPKSHDDTPFGVLYEVVEDTNCS
;
A
#
# COMPACT_ATOMS: atom_id res chain seq x y z
N MET A 1 16.49 -12.92 1.10
CA MET A 1 15.69 -13.91 0.35
C MET A 1 15.30 -13.46 -1.04
N TYR A 2 14.67 -12.29 -1.16
CA TYR A 2 14.18 -11.84 -2.48
C TYR A 2 15.27 -11.65 -3.52
N LYS A 3 16.44 -11.10 -3.13
CA LYS A 3 17.54 -10.92 -4.07
C LYS A 3 18.06 -12.26 -4.59
N GLN A 4 18.02 -13.31 -3.76
CA GLN A 4 18.50 -14.65 -4.13
C GLN A 4 17.63 -15.30 -5.21
N ILE A 5 16.35 -14.92 -5.29
CA ILE A 5 15.45 -15.44 -6.32
C ILE A 5 15.28 -14.49 -7.51
N GLY A 6 16.13 -13.47 -7.59
CA GLY A 6 16.21 -12.61 -8.77
C GLY A 6 15.54 -11.26 -8.67
N PHE A 7 15.02 -10.87 -7.51
CA PHE A 7 14.46 -9.52 -7.34
C PHE A 7 15.56 -8.49 -7.22
N LYS A 8 15.35 -7.33 -7.80
CA LYS A 8 16.26 -6.19 -7.72
C LYS A 8 15.60 -5.05 -6.97
N GLU A 9 16.39 -4.36 -6.16
CA GLU A 9 15.92 -3.17 -5.46
C GLU A 9 15.71 -2.05 -6.46
N LEU A 10 14.48 -1.53 -6.50
CA LEU A 10 14.11 -0.44 -7.40
C LEU A 10 14.16 0.91 -6.71
N HIS A 11 13.78 0.97 -5.43
CA HIS A 11 13.62 2.21 -4.69
C HIS A 11 13.70 1.93 -3.20
N ARG A 12 14.24 2.89 -2.45
CA ARG A 12 14.34 2.82 -0.99
C ARG A 12 14.16 4.20 -0.42
N GLU A 13 13.28 4.34 0.57
CA GLU A 13 13.12 5.61 1.28
C GLU A 13 12.53 5.40 2.67
N GLU A 14 12.70 6.41 3.53
CA GLU A 14 12.05 6.48 4.82
C GLU A 14 10.91 7.48 4.73
N ILE A 15 9.71 7.05 5.10
CA ILE A 15 8.50 7.87 5.04
C ILE A 15 8.15 8.27 6.48
N GLU A 16 8.28 9.55 6.77
CA GLU A 16 7.92 10.11 8.07
C GLU A 16 6.44 10.53 8.06
N GLY A 17 6.00 11.18 9.12
CA GLY A 17 4.61 11.57 9.26
C GLY A 17 3.75 10.43 9.77
N THR A 18 2.60 10.21 9.14
CA THR A 18 1.61 9.23 9.60
C THR A 18 2.08 7.79 9.47
N ASP A 19 2.78 7.47 8.39
CA ASP A 19 3.15 6.07 8.09
C ASP A 19 4.36 5.58 8.86
N GLN A 20 5.36 6.42 9.06
CA GLN A 20 6.58 6.13 9.82
C GLN A 20 7.18 4.77 9.45
N VAL A 21 7.53 4.59 8.19
CA VAL A 21 8.07 3.33 7.68
C VAL A 21 9.30 3.54 6.84
N ARG A 22 10.17 2.53 6.83
CA ARG A 22 11.21 2.39 5.80
C ARG A 22 10.66 1.50 4.73
N GLU A 23 10.72 1.96 3.49
CA GLU A 23 10.16 1.29 2.34
C GLU A 23 11.27 0.85 1.39
N VAL A 24 11.16 -0.40 0.91
CA VAL A 24 12.00 -0.90 -0.17
C VAL A 24 11.10 -1.52 -1.21
N LEU A 25 11.24 -1.09 -2.46
CA LEU A 25 10.50 -1.66 -3.58
C LEU A 25 11.41 -2.61 -4.36
N LEU A 26 10.91 -3.78 -4.65
CA LEU A 26 11.63 -4.83 -5.37
C LEU A 26 10.89 -5.20 -6.64
N LYS A 27 11.66 -5.47 -7.69
CA LYS A 27 11.12 -5.87 -8.99
C LYS A 27 11.85 -7.09 -9.49
N ILE A 28 11.13 -8.02 -10.14
CA ILE A 28 11.75 -9.17 -10.79
C ILE A 28 11.56 -9.05 -12.30
N GLY A 29 12.68 -9.06 -13.04
CA GLY A 29 12.67 -8.97 -14.50
C GLY A 29 11.88 -7.77 -15.01
N ASP A 30 11.06 -8.01 -16.02
CA ASP A 30 10.20 -6.98 -16.62
C ASP A 30 8.77 -7.01 -16.10
N SER A 31 8.52 -7.76 -15.01
CA SER A 31 7.19 -7.85 -14.42
C SER A 31 6.69 -6.46 -14.00
N PRO A 32 5.42 -6.11 -14.29
CA PRO A 32 4.85 -4.87 -13.78
C PRO A 32 4.51 -4.91 -12.30
N ASN A 33 4.57 -6.08 -11.68
CA ASN A 33 4.25 -6.24 -10.26
C ASN A 33 5.46 -5.97 -9.40
N LEU A 34 5.24 -5.33 -8.27
CA LEU A 34 6.28 -4.98 -7.32
C LEU A 34 5.99 -5.61 -5.96
N ILE A 35 7.05 -5.89 -5.22
CA ILE A 35 6.93 -6.23 -3.81
C ILE A 35 7.45 -5.04 -3.01
N GLN A 36 6.64 -4.55 -2.07
CA GLN A 36 7.03 -3.49 -1.17
C GLN A 36 7.29 -4.09 0.20
N LEU A 37 8.52 -3.92 0.69
CA LEU A 37 8.88 -4.31 2.04
C LEU A 37 8.75 -3.08 2.93
N LEU A 38 8.06 -3.25 4.05
CA LEU A 38 7.83 -2.17 5.01
C LEU A 38 8.41 -2.54 6.36
N GLU A 39 9.22 -1.65 6.92
CA GLU A 39 9.77 -1.77 8.25
C GLU A 39 9.33 -0.55 9.06
N PRO A 40 8.71 -0.74 10.24
CA PRO A 40 8.28 0.40 11.05
C PRO A 40 9.48 1.16 11.59
N LEU A 41 9.40 2.50 11.58
CA LEU A 41 10.44 3.36 12.13
C LEU A 41 10.24 3.63 13.62
N SER A 42 9.04 3.41 14.15
CA SER A 42 8.71 3.66 15.54
C SER A 42 7.56 2.78 16.01
N ALA A 43 7.36 2.77 17.33
CA ALA A 43 6.23 2.05 17.92
C ALA A 43 4.88 2.61 17.50
N ASP A 44 4.84 3.87 17.05
CA ASP A 44 3.60 4.51 16.62
C ASP A 44 3.24 4.22 15.16
N SER A 45 4.13 3.58 14.41
CA SER A 45 3.85 3.24 13.02
C SER A 45 2.66 2.29 12.90
N PRO A 46 1.74 2.53 11.95
CA PRO A 46 0.65 1.57 11.70
C PRO A 46 1.15 0.17 11.38
N VAL A 47 2.32 0.06 10.74
CA VAL A 47 2.94 -1.23 10.43
C VAL A 47 3.37 -1.94 11.70
N GLN A 48 3.93 -1.23 12.68
CA GLN A 48 4.28 -1.82 13.97
C GLN A 48 3.03 -2.34 14.70
N LYS A 49 1.96 -1.58 14.65
CA LYS A 49 0.69 -2.00 15.26
C LYS A 49 0.14 -3.27 14.62
N GLN A 50 0.30 -3.40 13.31
CA GLN A 50 -0.10 -4.61 12.61
C GLN A 50 0.75 -5.81 13.03
N ILE A 51 2.06 -5.65 13.15
CA ILE A 51 2.96 -6.69 13.61
C ILE A 51 2.57 -7.12 15.03
N ASP A 52 2.28 -6.16 15.90
CA ASP A 52 1.87 -6.44 17.28
C ASP A 52 0.56 -7.25 17.32
N ARG A 53 -0.43 -6.88 16.48
CA ARG A 53 -1.67 -7.63 16.40
C ARG A 53 -1.48 -9.03 15.84
N ASN A 54 -0.40 -9.27 15.11
CA ASN A 54 -0.08 -10.57 14.52
C ASN A 54 0.94 -11.34 15.35
N ASN A 55 0.96 -11.07 16.67
CA ASN A 55 1.83 -11.74 17.64
C ASN A 55 3.32 -11.60 17.32
N GLY A 56 3.73 -10.45 16.85
CA GLY A 56 5.13 -10.16 16.53
C GLY A 56 5.57 -10.68 15.17
N ARG A 57 4.65 -11.19 14.37
CA ARG A 57 4.98 -11.72 13.04
C ARG A 57 4.73 -10.68 11.97
N GLY A 58 5.59 -10.68 10.95
CA GLY A 58 5.32 -9.97 9.72
C GLY A 58 4.21 -10.67 8.92
N GLY A 59 3.95 -10.17 7.76
CA GLY A 59 2.95 -10.73 6.87
C GLY A 59 2.51 -9.73 5.84
N LEU A 60 1.44 -10.05 5.13
CA LEU A 60 0.90 -9.17 4.09
C LEU A 60 0.23 -7.96 4.75
N ALA A 61 0.77 -6.76 4.48
CA ALA A 61 0.23 -5.52 5.03
C ALA A 61 -0.92 -4.99 4.19
N HIS A 62 -0.71 -4.94 2.87
CA HIS A 62 -1.73 -4.46 1.95
C HIS A 62 -1.45 -4.96 0.53
N VAL A 63 -2.46 -4.82 -0.32
CA VAL A 63 -2.33 -5.07 -1.76
C VAL A 63 -2.53 -3.75 -2.47
N GLY A 64 -1.60 -3.39 -3.36
CA GLY A 64 -1.69 -2.18 -4.14
C GLY A 64 -2.31 -2.45 -5.51
N LEU A 65 -3.33 -1.68 -5.85
CA LEU A 65 -4.00 -1.76 -7.15
C LEU A 65 -3.70 -0.48 -7.94
N ARG A 66 -3.12 -0.64 -9.13
CA ARG A 66 -2.78 0.51 -9.97
C ARG A 66 -3.97 0.95 -10.78
N VAL A 67 -4.22 2.26 -10.81
CA VAL A 67 -5.28 2.87 -11.62
C VAL A 67 -4.70 4.02 -12.44
N LYS A 68 -5.43 4.42 -13.49
CA LYS A 68 -5.00 5.53 -14.33
C LYS A 68 -5.27 6.89 -13.70
N ASN A 69 -6.31 6.99 -12.89
CA ASN A 69 -6.73 8.26 -12.30
C ASN A 69 -7.31 7.98 -10.92
N ALA A 70 -6.60 8.42 -9.87
CA ALA A 70 -7.01 8.15 -8.50
C ALA A 70 -8.33 8.82 -8.14
N GLN A 71 -8.54 10.06 -8.59
CA GLN A 71 -9.79 10.76 -8.27
C GLN A 71 -11.00 10.09 -8.91
N ALA A 72 -10.88 9.66 -10.17
CA ALA A 72 -11.97 8.95 -10.85
C ALA A 72 -12.27 7.61 -10.16
N ALA A 73 -11.23 6.88 -9.76
CA ALA A 73 -11.40 5.62 -9.04
C ALA A 73 -12.05 5.86 -7.67
N PHE A 74 -11.63 6.90 -6.97
CA PHE A 74 -12.19 7.28 -5.68
C PHE A 74 -13.70 7.56 -5.80
N ASP A 75 -14.08 8.39 -6.77
CA ASP A 75 -15.48 8.76 -6.97
C ASP A 75 -16.33 7.54 -7.35
N PHE A 76 -15.81 6.69 -8.21
CA PHE A 76 -16.49 5.47 -8.63
C PHE A 76 -16.72 4.51 -7.46
N LEU A 77 -15.68 4.23 -6.70
CA LEU A 77 -15.78 3.30 -5.58
C LEU A 77 -16.69 3.83 -4.47
N LYS A 78 -16.62 5.14 -4.21
CA LYS A 78 -17.50 5.76 -3.24
C LYS A 78 -18.96 5.64 -3.66
N ALA A 79 -19.26 5.86 -4.94
CA ALA A 79 -20.60 5.73 -5.48
C ALA A 79 -21.11 4.29 -5.41
N GLU A 80 -20.23 3.30 -5.52
CA GLU A 80 -20.57 1.88 -5.42
C GLU A 80 -20.71 1.38 -3.97
N GLY A 81 -20.51 2.25 -2.98
CA GLY A 81 -20.73 1.89 -1.57
C GLY A 81 -19.50 1.40 -0.85
N PHE A 82 -18.33 1.47 -1.46
CA PHE A 82 -17.08 1.08 -0.78
C PHE A 82 -16.75 2.07 0.33
N GLN A 83 -16.27 1.55 1.46
CA GLN A 83 -15.79 2.38 2.56
C GLN A 83 -14.33 2.74 2.31
N ILE A 84 -14.05 4.03 2.22
CA ILE A 84 -12.71 4.54 1.95
C ILE A 84 -12.19 5.22 3.21
N ILE A 85 -10.96 4.91 3.61
CA ILE A 85 -10.36 5.47 4.82
C ILE A 85 -10.09 6.96 4.65
N ASP A 86 -9.55 7.33 3.49
CA ASP A 86 -9.16 8.71 3.22
C ASP A 86 -10.37 9.53 2.76
N LYS A 87 -10.37 10.83 3.09
CA LYS A 87 -11.43 11.74 2.62
C LYS A 87 -11.27 12.10 1.16
N ALA A 88 -10.06 12.00 0.64
CA ALA A 88 -9.71 12.29 -0.74
C ALA A 88 -8.40 11.59 -1.06
N PRO A 89 -8.09 11.39 -2.36
CA PRO A 89 -6.77 10.90 -2.73
C PRO A 89 -5.67 11.82 -2.20
N ARG A 90 -4.57 11.25 -1.74
CA ARG A 90 -3.46 11.97 -1.13
C ARG A 90 -2.13 11.56 -1.73
N PRO A 91 -1.08 12.38 -1.56
CA PRO A 91 0.25 12.02 -2.04
C PRO A 91 0.77 10.75 -1.35
N GLY A 92 1.34 9.84 -2.15
CA GLY A 92 2.02 8.65 -1.67
C GLY A 92 3.51 8.73 -1.97
N SER A 93 4.20 7.59 -1.88
CA SER A 93 5.61 7.54 -2.17
C SER A 93 5.88 7.70 -3.68
N ARG A 94 7.09 8.12 -4.03
CA ARG A 94 7.55 8.25 -5.41
C ARG A 94 6.68 9.13 -6.30
N GLY A 95 6.03 10.14 -5.72
CA GLY A 95 5.17 11.03 -6.49
C GLY A 95 3.84 10.42 -6.91
N THR A 96 3.43 9.32 -6.29
CA THR A 96 2.14 8.69 -6.55
C THR A 96 1.00 9.43 -5.86
N THR A 97 -0.23 9.13 -6.27
CA THR A 97 -1.44 9.58 -5.59
C THR A 97 -2.20 8.34 -5.14
N VAL A 98 -2.54 8.28 -3.87
CA VAL A 98 -3.08 7.06 -3.27
C VAL A 98 -4.30 7.32 -2.41
N PHE A 99 -5.09 6.27 -2.20
CA PHE A 99 -6.08 6.21 -1.13
C PHE A 99 -6.25 4.75 -0.73
N PHE A 100 -6.76 4.53 0.48
CA PHE A 100 -6.93 3.19 1.03
C PHE A 100 -8.40 2.86 1.20
N LEU A 101 -8.77 1.64 0.83
CA LEU A 101 -10.09 1.09 1.13
C LEU A 101 -10.07 0.54 2.56
N HIS A 102 -11.18 0.74 3.27
CA HIS A 102 -11.30 0.23 4.62
C HIS A 102 -11.33 -1.31 4.58
N PRO A 103 -10.53 -2.00 5.42
CA PRO A 103 -10.46 -3.47 5.35
C PRO A 103 -11.72 -4.18 5.78
N LYS A 104 -12.67 -3.48 6.39
CA LYS A 104 -13.85 -4.15 6.93
C LYS A 104 -14.84 -4.58 5.90
N SER A 105 -15.14 -3.78 4.88
CA SER A 105 -16.12 -4.33 3.95
C SER A 105 -16.54 -3.45 2.78
N HIS A 106 -17.06 -4.17 1.80
CA HIS A 106 -18.06 -3.72 0.86
C HIS A 106 -19.27 -4.63 1.11
N ASP A 107 -20.45 -4.08 1.40
CA ASP A 107 -21.67 -4.84 1.68
C ASP A 107 -21.49 -5.89 2.80
N ASP A 108 -20.89 -5.49 3.90
CA ASP A 108 -20.64 -6.36 5.05
C ASP A 108 -19.74 -7.57 4.76
N THR A 109 -19.11 -7.61 3.59
CA THR A 109 -18.14 -8.65 3.25
C THR A 109 -16.72 -8.13 3.52
N PRO A 110 -16.04 -8.63 4.56
CA PRO A 110 -14.69 -8.17 4.85
C PRO A 110 -13.70 -8.59 3.77
N PHE A 111 -12.76 -7.68 3.42
CA PHE A 111 -11.71 -7.98 2.45
C PHE A 111 -10.61 -8.87 3.02
N GLY A 112 -10.40 -8.84 4.34
CA GLY A 112 -9.33 -9.59 4.98
C GLY A 112 -7.95 -8.95 4.86
N VAL A 113 -7.77 -8.00 3.95
CA VAL A 113 -6.50 -7.30 3.74
C VAL A 113 -6.80 -5.86 3.34
N LEU A 114 -5.86 -4.97 3.65
CA LEU A 114 -5.96 -3.56 3.27
C LEU A 114 -5.65 -3.41 1.79
N TYR A 115 -6.49 -2.70 1.06
CA TYR A 115 -6.25 -2.38 -0.35
C TYR A 115 -5.86 -0.92 -0.49
N GLU A 116 -4.74 -0.69 -1.19
CA GLU A 116 -4.28 0.64 -1.58
C GLU A 116 -4.56 0.83 -3.07
N VAL A 117 -5.22 1.94 -3.42
CA VAL A 117 -5.42 2.30 -4.82
C VAL A 117 -4.39 3.35 -5.19
N VAL A 118 -3.62 3.11 -6.23
CA VAL A 118 -2.44 3.90 -6.57
C VAL A 118 -2.52 4.41 -8.00
N GLU A 119 -2.44 5.72 -8.17
CA GLU A 119 -2.16 6.33 -9.46
C GLU A 119 -0.65 6.54 -9.54
N ASP A 120 0.01 5.81 -10.42
CA ASP A 120 1.46 5.88 -10.60
C ASP A 120 1.78 6.24 -12.04
N THR A 121 2.13 7.49 -12.28
CA THR A 121 2.46 8.00 -13.61
C THR A 121 3.87 7.65 -14.03
N ASN A 122 4.70 7.16 -13.12
CA ASN A 122 6.09 6.78 -13.39
C ASN A 122 6.21 5.32 -13.83
N CYS A 123 5.11 4.60 -13.83
CA CYS A 123 5.09 3.19 -14.15
C CYS A 123 4.22 2.99 -15.40
N SER A 124 4.84 2.96 -16.52
CA SER A 124 4.17 2.70 -17.80
C SER A 124 4.13 1.21 -18.12
#